data_f99a13f852e1a296e748e78d1a4385d8
#
_entry.id   f99a13f852e1a296e748e78d1a4385d8
#
_cell.length_a   1.000
_cell.length_b   1.000
_cell.length_c   1.000
_cell.angle_alpha   90.00
_cell.angle_beta   90.00
_cell.angle_gamma   90.00
#
_symmetry.space_group_name_H-M   'P 1'
#
loop_
_entity.id
_entity.type
_entity.pdbx_description
1 polymer ?
#
loop_
_entity_poly.entity_id
_entity_poly.type
_entity_poly.pdbx_seq_one_letter_code
_entity_poly.pdbx_strand_id
1 'polypeptide(L)'
;MKVLLFGGAGYIGTHVALAFLERNDTVGIFDNLSSGLRSNIDDRCQFYEGDILNREQVREVLSQGWDAVVHLAAFKAAGESMLKPFKYSENNITGSLILITECVRAEVRNFILSSSAAVYGEPSYLPVDEKHPTNPTNYYGYTKLCIEENLKWYSQLKEFNYVALRYFNAAGYDQDGKMLGLENNPANLIPVVMEVAAGLRPNLLVFGRDYDTPDGTGVRDYVHVTDLAKGHLLAADYLLKNHKNLVVNLGSEAGLSVQQILDTTREITGKEVAAQYVERRPGDPAKLVASSKLAKKELGWEALHSSVESIVTSTWKVYQEQAKQH
;
A
#
# COMPACT_ATOMS: atom_id res chain seq x y z
N MET A 1 -6.33 -8.98 -19.81
CA MET A 1 -7.34 -9.35 -18.80
C MET A 1 -8.26 -8.18 -18.50
N LYS A 2 -9.35 -8.43 -17.79
CA LYS A 2 -10.27 -7.42 -17.29
C LYS A 2 -10.20 -7.39 -15.77
N VAL A 3 -9.66 -6.32 -15.18
CA VAL A 3 -9.39 -6.21 -13.73
C VAL A 3 -10.16 -5.06 -13.11
N LEU A 4 -10.72 -5.29 -11.91
CA LEU A 4 -11.43 -4.28 -11.13
C LEU A 4 -10.67 -3.95 -9.85
N LEU A 5 -10.35 -2.67 -9.66
CA LEU A 5 -9.65 -2.15 -8.50
C LEU A 5 -10.63 -1.46 -7.55
N PHE A 6 -10.84 -2.01 -6.36
CA PHE A 6 -11.53 -1.33 -5.27
C PHE A 6 -10.55 -0.46 -4.50
N GLY A 7 -10.77 0.84 -4.44
CA GLY A 7 -9.83 1.82 -3.93
C GLY A 7 -8.79 2.28 -4.97
N GLY A 8 -9.15 2.20 -6.25
CA GLY A 8 -8.25 2.52 -7.37
C GLY A 8 -7.92 4.00 -7.54
N ALA A 9 -8.69 4.92 -6.94
CA ALA A 9 -8.43 6.35 -6.98
C ALA A 9 -7.42 6.83 -5.89
N GLY A 10 -6.98 5.92 -5.00
CA GLY A 10 -5.97 6.19 -4.00
C GLY A 10 -4.54 6.14 -4.55
N TYR A 11 -3.56 6.57 -3.74
CA TYR A 11 -2.14 6.64 -4.08
C TYR A 11 -1.58 5.35 -4.71
N ILE A 12 -1.73 4.21 -4.05
CA ILE A 12 -1.23 2.93 -4.60
C ILE A 12 -2.12 2.48 -5.76
N GLY A 13 -3.44 2.63 -5.62
CA GLY A 13 -4.43 2.17 -6.59
C GLY A 13 -4.22 2.74 -7.99
N THR A 14 -3.91 4.03 -8.08
CA THR A 14 -3.66 4.70 -9.35
C THR A 14 -2.40 4.17 -10.08
N HIS A 15 -1.33 3.87 -9.32
CA HIS A 15 -0.12 3.26 -9.92
C HIS A 15 -0.35 1.80 -10.32
N VAL A 16 -1.17 1.07 -9.57
CA VAL A 16 -1.58 -0.29 -9.96
C VAL A 16 -2.44 -0.24 -11.21
N ALA A 17 -3.39 0.69 -11.31
CA ALA A 17 -4.20 0.90 -12.51
C ALA A 17 -3.32 1.21 -13.74
N LEU A 18 -2.35 2.13 -13.59
CA LEU A 18 -1.41 2.47 -14.65
C LEU A 18 -0.66 1.24 -15.15
N ALA A 19 -0.13 0.40 -14.24
CA ALA A 19 0.62 -0.79 -14.61
C ALA A 19 -0.23 -1.80 -15.43
N PHE A 20 -1.50 -1.99 -15.09
CA PHE A 20 -2.42 -2.83 -15.88
C PHE A 20 -2.74 -2.18 -17.23
N LEU A 21 -2.97 -0.86 -17.27
CA LEU A 21 -3.24 -0.14 -18.54
C LEU A 21 -2.05 -0.21 -19.50
N GLU A 22 -0.82 -0.09 -19.00
CA GLU A 22 0.39 -0.19 -19.83
C GLU A 22 0.62 -1.60 -20.39
N ARG A 23 0.03 -2.60 -19.77
CA ARG A 23 -0.03 -3.97 -20.31
C ARG A 23 -1.19 -4.17 -21.31
N ASN A 24 -1.98 -3.14 -21.59
CA ASN A 24 -3.19 -3.17 -22.41
C ASN A 24 -4.32 -4.02 -21.81
N ASP A 25 -4.42 -4.08 -20.49
CA ASP A 25 -5.55 -4.67 -19.80
C ASP A 25 -6.74 -3.69 -19.75
N THR A 26 -7.94 -4.22 -19.60
CA THR A 26 -9.12 -3.41 -19.30
C THR A 26 -9.20 -3.19 -17.79
N VAL A 27 -9.20 -1.94 -17.36
CA VAL A 27 -9.19 -1.56 -15.95
C VAL A 27 -10.48 -0.87 -15.55
N GLY A 28 -11.15 -1.42 -14.53
CA GLY A 28 -12.22 -0.75 -13.80
C GLY A 28 -11.70 -0.24 -12.46
N ILE A 29 -12.20 0.91 -12.03
CA ILE A 29 -11.95 1.48 -10.71
C ILE A 29 -13.28 1.69 -10.02
N PHE A 30 -13.44 1.10 -8.81
CA PHE A 30 -14.54 1.35 -7.90
C PHE A 30 -14.03 2.07 -6.67
N ASP A 31 -14.51 3.29 -6.42
CA ASP A 31 -14.02 4.15 -5.32
C ASP A 31 -15.09 5.13 -4.87
N ASN A 32 -15.19 5.39 -3.57
CA ASN A 32 -16.12 6.37 -3.01
C ASN A 32 -15.50 7.77 -2.86
N LEU A 33 -14.26 7.95 -3.30
CA LEU A 33 -13.48 9.19 -3.23
C LEU A 33 -13.32 9.78 -1.82
N SER A 34 -13.52 8.96 -0.77
CA SER A 34 -13.36 9.42 0.63
C SER A 34 -11.92 9.77 1.00
N SER A 35 -10.95 9.15 0.34
CA SER A 35 -9.51 9.44 0.45
C SER A 35 -8.80 9.47 -0.90
N GLY A 36 -9.34 8.80 -1.90
CA GLY A 36 -8.92 8.88 -3.28
C GLY A 36 -9.32 10.21 -3.94
N LEU A 37 -8.65 10.56 -5.03
CA LEU A 37 -8.92 11.77 -5.79
C LEU A 37 -9.39 11.41 -7.21
N ARG A 38 -10.43 12.10 -7.69
CA ARG A 38 -10.90 11.95 -9.07
C ARG A 38 -9.78 12.23 -10.10
N SER A 39 -8.92 13.18 -9.79
CA SER A 39 -7.76 13.55 -10.63
C SER A 39 -6.69 12.48 -10.73
N ASN A 40 -6.72 11.47 -9.87
CA ASN A 40 -5.79 10.33 -9.93
C ASN A 40 -6.25 9.25 -10.90
N ILE A 41 -7.46 9.34 -11.45
CA ILE A 41 -8.03 8.31 -12.32
C ILE A 41 -7.65 8.60 -13.77
N ASP A 42 -6.92 7.70 -14.39
CA ASP A 42 -6.59 7.75 -15.81
C ASP A 42 -7.86 7.61 -16.67
N ASP A 43 -8.02 8.44 -17.70
CA ASP A 43 -9.20 8.47 -18.56
C ASP A 43 -9.45 7.15 -19.32
N ARG A 44 -8.45 6.29 -19.41
CA ARG A 44 -8.57 4.93 -20.00
C ARG A 44 -9.30 3.95 -19.07
N CYS A 45 -9.43 4.28 -17.77
CA CYS A 45 -10.13 3.45 -16.80
C CYS A 45 -11.64 3.63 -16.89
N GLN A 46 -12.38 2.55 -16.67
CA GLN A 46 -13.82 2.61 -16.41
C GLN A 46 -14.03 2.96 -14.94
N PHE A 47 -14.60 4.12 -14.64
CA PHE A 47 -14.83 4.56 -13.28
C PHE A 47 -16.26 4.31 -12.80
N TYR A 48 -16.38 3.72 -11.62
CA TYR A 48 -17.62 3.46 -10.90
C TYR A 48 -17.53 4.10 -9.52
N GLU A 49 -18.28 5.17 -9.29
CA GLU A 49 -18.36 5.79 -7.98
C GLU A 49 -19.27 4.98 -7.07
N GLY A 50 -18.74 4.51 -5.94
CA GLY A 50 -19.50 3.68 -5.03
C GLY A 50 -18.75 3.30 -3.75
N ASP A 51 -19.48 2.80 -2.78
CA ASP A 51 -18.97 2.42 -1.47
C ASP A 51 -18.97 0.90 -1.28
N ILE A 52 -17.86 0.34 -0.76
CA ILE A 52 -17.74 -1.10 -0.47
C ILE A 52 -18.75 -1.58 0.59
N LEU A 53 -19.30 -0.68 1.38
CA LEU A 53 -20.38 -0.97 2.32
C LEU A 53 -21.75 -1.10 1.64
N ASN A 54 -21.90 -0.56 0.44
CA ASN A 54 -23.11 -0.69 -0.35
C ASN A 54 -23.09 -1.98 -1.18
N ARG A 55 -23.67 -3.05 -0.64
CA ARG A 55 -23.69 -4.38 -1.26
C ARG A 55 -24.27 -4.38 -2.68
N GLU A 56 -25.28 -3.56 -2.96
CA GLU A 56 -25.94 -3.50 -4.27
C GLU A 56 -25.01 -2.89 -5.31
N GLN A 57 -24.31 -1.79 -4.99
CA GLN A 57 -23.32 -1.19 -5.87
C GLN A 57 -22.16 -2.15 -6.15
N VAL A 58 -21.66 -2.85 -5.10
CA VAL A 58 -20.60 -3.87 -5.26
C VAL A 58 -21.05 -5.00 -6.19
N ARG A 59 -22.28 -5.48 -6.03
CA ARG A 59 -22.87 -6.53 -6.89
C ARG A 59 -23.01 -6.05 -8.33
N GLU A 60 -23.51 -4.85 -8.53
CA GLU A 60 -23.70 -4.27 -9.85
C GLU A 60 -22.38 -4.15 -10.63
N VAL A 61 -21.33 -3.62 -10.03
CA VAL A 61 -20.04 -3.50 -10.70
C VAL A 61 -19.40 -4.86 -10.99
N LEU A 62 -19.54 -5.83 -10.07
CA LEU A 62 -19.02 -7.19 -10.27
C LEU A 62 -19.76 -7.94 -11.38
N SER A 63 -21.04 -7.65 -11.63
CA SER A 63 -21.82 -8.27 -12.71
C SER A 63 -21.33 -7.91 -14.12
N GLN A 64 -20.44 -6.93 -14.25
CA GLN A 64 -19.81 -6.57 -15.54
C GLN A 64 -18.81 -7.62 -16.06
N GLY A 65 -18.52 -8.67 -15.26
CA GLY A 65 -17.62 -9.76 -15.59
C GLY A 65 -16.15 -9.36 -15.57
N TRP A 66 -15.44 -9.74 -14.52
CA TRP A 66 -14.03 -9.42 -14.26
C TRP A 66 -13.21 -10.69 -14.08
N ASP A 67 -12.00 -10.72 -14.64
CA ASP A 67 -11.07 -11.84 -14.49
C ASP A 67 -10.43 -11.87 -13.10
N ALA A 68 -10.21 -10.68 -12.52
CA ALA A 68 -9.62 -10.52 -11.20
C ALA A 68 -10.11 -9.23 -10.51
N VAL A 69 -10.08 -9.26 -9.17
CA VAL A 69 -10.33 -8.11 -8.31
C VAL A 69 -9.07 -7.79 -7.50
N VAL A 70 -8.72 -6.51 -7.45
CA VAL A 70 -7.68 -5.97 -6.56
C VAL A 70 -8.34 -5.13 -5.48
N HIS A 71 -8.14 -5.51 -4.22
CA HIS A 71 -8.75 -4.83 -3.07
C HIS A 71 -7.73 -3.96 -2.32
N LEU A 72 -7.77 -2.65 -2.59
CA LEU A 72 -6.96 -1.62 -1.93
C LEU A 72 -7.79 -0.74 -0.98
N ALA A 73 -9.13 -0.72 -1.13
CA ALA A 73 -10.01 0.14 -0.36
C ALA A 73 -9.92 -0.17 1.14
N ALA A 74 -9.28 0.70 1.91
CA ALA A 74 -9.16 0.60 3.36
C ALA A 74 -8.69 1.92 3.98
N PHE A 75 -9.12 2.23 5.18
CA PHE A 75 -8.43 3.19 6.03
C PHE A 75 -7.11 2.60 6.53
N LYS A 76 -6.01 3.36 6.47
CA LYS A 76 -4.63 2.84 6.66
C LYS A 76 -3.86 3.45 7.83
N ALA A 77 -4.40 4.45 8.52
CA ALA A 77 -3.70 5.17 9.58
C ALA A 77 -3.73 4.37 10.90
N ALA A 78 -2.58 3.72 11.23
CA ALA A 78 -2.45 2.88 12.41
C ALA A 78 -2.84 3.61 13.71
N GLY A 79 -2.36 4.85 13.91
CA GLY A 79 -2.71 5.66 15.09
C GLY A 79 -4.20 5.99 15.17
N GLU A 80 -4.84 6.38 14.07
CA GLU A 80 -6.29 6.63 14.05
C GLU A 80 -7.08 5.36 14.35
N SER A 81 -6.61 4.21 13.92
CA SER A 81 -7.29 2.93 14.15
C SER A 81 -7.45 2.60 15.64
N MET A 82 -6.52 3.05 16.48
CA MET A 82 -6.57 2.85 17.93
C MET A 82 -7.58 3.79 18.61
N LEU A 83 -7.89 4.93 17.98
CA LEU A 83 -8.82 5.93 18.50
C LEU A 83 -10.22 5.77 17.93
N LYS A 84 -10.35 5.26 16.71
CA LYS A 84 -11.61 5.12 15.97
C LYS A 84 -11.87 3.69 15.49
N PRO A 85 -11.86 2.67 16.37
CA PRO A 85 -11.95 1.26 15.96
C PRO A 85 -13.22 0.95 15.15
N PHE A 86 -14.35 1.57 15.45
CA PHE A 86 -15.62 1.38 14.72
C PHE A 86 -15.48 1.71 13.24
N LYS A 87 -14.86 2.85 12.91
CA LYS A 87 -14.58 3.25 11.52
C LYS A 87 -13.81 2.17 10.75
N TYR A 88 -12.80 1.58 11.40
CA TYR A 88 -11.97 0.53 10.80
C TYR A 88 -12.69 -0.83 10.73
N SER A 89 -13.50 -1.17 11.74
CA SER A 89 -14.30 -2.40 11.70
C SER A 89 -15.31 -2.36 10.55
N GLU A 90 -16.06 -1.26 10.47
CA GLU A 90 -17.11 -1.11 9.47
C GLU A 90 -16.50 -1.11 8.06
N ASN A 91 -15.60 -0.20 7.78
CA ASN A 91 -15.03 -0.09 6.43
C ASN A 91 -14.12 -1.27 6.06
N ASN A 92 -13.08 -1.53 6.89
CA ASN A 92 -12.05 -2.50 6.48
C ASN A 92 -12.53 -3.95 6.62
N ILE A 93 -13.26 -4.31 7.68
CA ILE A 93 -13.70 -5.69 7.89
C ILE A 93 -15.02 -5.92 7.16
N THR A 94 -16.08 -5.19 7.53
CA THR A 94 -17.41 -5.42 6.97
C THR A 94 -17.44 -5.16 5.46
N GLY A 95 -16.84 -4.06 4.98
CA GLY A 95 -16.75 -3.77 3.55
C GLY A 95 -16.00 -4.85 2.78
N SER A 96 -14.87 -5.33 3.32
CA SER A 96 -14.12 -6.43 2.69
C SER A 96 -14.91 -7.74 2.64
N LEU A 97 -15.66 -8.07 3.70
CA LEU A 97 -16.52 -9.27 3.71
C LEU A 97 -17.67 -9.18 2.72
N ILE A 98 -18.26 -7.99 2.55
CA ILE A 98 -19.23 -7.75 1.49
C ILE A 98 -18.59 -8.02 0.13
N LEU A 99 -17.43 -7.41 -0.14
CA LEU A 99 -16.72 -7.57 -1.40
C LEU A 99 -16.38 -9.03 -1.69
N ILE A 100 -15.76 -9.75 -0.76
CA ILE A 100 -15.40 -11.17 -0.92
C ILE A 100 -16.65 -12.01 -1.22
N THR A 101 -17.75 -11.77 -0.47
CA THR A 101 -19.01 -12.51 -0.66
C THR A 101 -19.59 -12.27 -2.05
N GLU A 102 -19.61 -11.02 -2.52
CA GLU A 102 -20.15 -10.70 -3.85
C GLU A 102 -19.21 -11.16 -4.97
N CYS A 103 -17.87 -11.18 -4.78
CA CYS A 103 -16.96 -11.81 -5.73
C CYS A 103 -17.29 -13.30 -5.93
N VAL A 104 -17.50 -14.04 -4.83
CA VAL A 104 -17.88 -15.47 -4.92
C VAL A 104 -19.21 -15.65 -5.64
N ARG A 105 -20.20 -14.78 -5.40
CA ARG A 105 -21.51 -14.82 -6.07
C ARG A 105 -21.45 -14.50 -7.55
N ALA A 106 -20.55 -13.56 -7.92
CA ALA A 106 -20.33 -13.16 -9.31
C ALA A 106 -19.32 -14.08 -10.04
N GLU A 107 -18.89 -15.16 -9.39
CA GLU A 107 -17.88 -16.11 -9.91
C GLU A 107 -16.52 -15.46 -10.26
N VAL A 108 -16.19 -14.33 -9.65
CA VAL A 108 -14.85 -13.74 -9.73
C VAL A 108 -13.93 -14.51 -8.80
N ARG A 109 -13.13 -15.38 -9.37
CA ARG A 109 -12.34 -16.40 -8.62
C ARG A 109 -10.96 -15.93 -8.20
N ASN A 110 -10.45 -14.82 -8.74
CA ASN A 110 -9.10 -14.33 -8.52
C ASN A 110 -9.13 -13.03 -7.72
N PHE A 111 -8.61 -13.07 -6.49
CA PHE A 111 -8.66 -11.94 -5.58
C PHE A 111 -7.26 -11.55 -5.09
N ILE A 112 -6.88 -10.30 -5.26
CA ILE A 112 -5.60 -9.76 -4.78
C ILE A 112 -5.89 -8.81 -3.63
N LEU A 113 -5.39 -9.14 -2.44
CA LEU A 113 -5.50 -8.30 -1.26
C LEU A 113 -4.25 -7.42 -1.10
N SER A 114 -4.46 -6.14 -1.03
CA SER A 114 -3.51 -5.17 -0.47
C SER A 114 -3.44 -5.36 1.04
N SER A 115 -2.56 -6.29 1.49
CA SER A 115 -2.30 -6.53 2.91
C SER A 115 -1.16 -5.64 3.42
N SER A 116 -0.63 -5.89 4.60
CA SER A 116 0.32 -5.00 5.25
C SER A 116 1.28 -5.75 6.16
N ALA A 117 2.53 -5.27 6.27
CA ALA A 117 3.46 -5.69 7.32
C ALA A 117 2.95 -5.45 8.74
N ALA A 118 1.94 -4.58 8.91
CA ALA A 118 1.30 -4.35 10.22
C ALA A 118 0.66 -5.61 10.84
N VAL A 119 0.43 -6.67 10.05
CA VAL A 119 -0.07 -7.95 10.55
C VAL A 119 0.94 -8.66 11.47
N TYR A 120 2.24 -8.36 11.32
CA TYR A 120 3.30 -9.00 12.10
C TYR A 120 3.43 -8.40 13.52
N GLY A 121 3.14 -7.11 13.67
CA GLY A 121 3.39 -6.36 14.91
C GLY A 121 4.87 -6.17 15.17
N GLU A 122 5.30 -6.35 16.42
CA GLU A 122 6.72 -6.26 16.80
C GLU A 122 7.49 -7.49 16.32
N PRO A 123 8.59 -7.32 15.57
CA PRO A 123 9.29 -8.44 14.99
C PRO A 123 10.06 -9.22 16.07
N SER A 124 9.85 -10.55 16.12
CA SER A 124 10.60 -11.46 16.98
C SER A 124 11.96 -11.87 16.37
N TYR A 125 12.12 -11.71 15.06
CA TYR A 125 13.37 -11.86 14.31
C TYR A 125 13.36 -11.03 13.03
N LEU A 126 14.52 -10.78 12.48
CA LEU A 126 14.75 -10.04 11.25
C LEU A 126 15.70 -10.80 10.30
N PRO A 127 15.53 -10.66 8.98
CA PRO A 127 14.40 -9.99 8.31
C PRO A 127 13.08 -10.76 8.51
N VAL A 128 11.95 -10.04 8.47
CA VAL A 128 10.61 -10.63 8.62
C VAL A 128 10.24 -11.37 7.34
N ASP A 129 10.07 -12.69 7.42
CA ASP A 129 9.55 -13.53 6.35
C ASP A 129 8.08 -13.91 6.60
N GLU A 130 7.46 -14.64 5.68
CA GLU A 130 6.05 -15.03 5.76
C GLU A 130 5.76 -16.11 6.83
N LYS A 131 6.79 -16.72 7.40
CA LYS A 131 6.69 -17.68 8.54
C LYS A 131 6.70 -16.97 9.89
N HIS A 132 7.04 -15.67 9.90
CA HIS A 132 7.02 -14.87 11.12
C HIS A 132 5.62 -14.89 11.73
N PRO A 133 5.48 -15.04 13.06
CA PRO A 133 4.18 -14.97 13.73
C PRO A 133 3.45 -13.66 13.40
N THR A 134 2.13 -13.75 13.24
CA THR A 134 1.27 -12.58 13.05
C THR A 134 0.65 -12.21 14.40
N ASN A 135 1.02 -11.03 14.92
CA ASN A 135 0.55 -10.50 16.20
C ASN A 135 0.45 -8.97 16.11
N PRO A 136 -0.55 -8.43 15.42
CA PRO A 136 -0.65 -7.01 15.16
C PRO A 136 -0.73 -6.20 16.45
N THR A 137 0.02 -5.11 16.55
CA THR A 137 0.07 -4.18 17.69
C THR A 137 -0.88 -3.00 17.55
N ASN A 138 -1.58 -2.89 16.42
CA ASN A 138 -2.58 -1.86 16.17
C ASN A 138 -3.80 -2.43 15.45
N TYR A 139 -4.93 -1.72 15.58
CA TYR A 139 -6.20 -2.22 15.07
C TYR A 139 -6.25 -2.29 13.54
N TYR A 140 -5.55 -1.40 12.84
CA TYR A 140 -5.41 -1.49 11.37
C TYR A 140 -4.76 -2.82 10.95
N GLY A 141 -3.63 -3.20 11.57
CA GLY A 141 -2.97 -4.48 11.32
C GLY A 141 -3.89 -5.68 11.61
N TYR A 142 -4.66 -5.60 12.70
CA TYR A 142 -5.67 -6.61 13.01
C TYR A 142 -6.74 -6.71 11.91
N THR A 143 -7.25 -5.58 11.37
CA THR A 143 -8.24 -5.64 10.28
C THR A 143 -7.69 -6.32 9.04
N LYS A 144 -6.41 -6.10 8.69
CA LYS A 144 -5.77 -6.77 7.55
C LYS A 144 -5.62 -8.27 7.78
N LEU A 145 -5.17 -8.67 8.99
CA LEU A 145 -5.07 -10.07 9.36
C LEU A 145 -6.44 -10.77 9.33
N CYS A 146 -7.47 -10.11 9.86
CA CYS A 146 -8.85 -10.62 9.83
C CYS A 146 -9.32 -10.89 8.39
N ILE A 147 -8.99 -10.02 7.44
CA ILE A 147 -9.34 -10.22 6.02
C ILE A 147 -8.57 -11.43 5.45
N GLU A 148 -7.26 -11.56 5.72
CA GLU A 148 -6.46 -12.72 5.27
C GLU A 148 -7.04 -14.04 5.78
N GLU A 149 -7.42 -14.11 7.05
CA GLU A 149 -8.02 -15.32 7.63
C GLU A 149 -9.39 -15.66 6.99
N ASN A 150 -10.20 -14.63 6.67
CA ASN A 150 -11.45 -14.86 5.94
C ASN A 150 -11.18 -15.37 4.51
N LEU A 151 -10.23 -14.78 3.79
CA LEU A 151 -9.84 -15.24 2.45
C LEU A 151 -9.42 -16.72 2.46
N LYS A 152 -8.65 -17.12 3.47
CA LYS A 152 -8.23 -18.51 3.68
C LYS A 152 -9.45 -19.44 3.83
N TRP A 153 -10.46 -19.07 4.63
CA TRP A 153 -11.68 -19.84 4.78
C TRP A 153 -12.50 -19.88 3.48
N TYR A 154 -12.68 -18.73 2.82
CA TYR A 154 -13.42 -18.70 1.56
C TYR A 154 -12.77 -19.56 0.48
N SER A 155 -11.45 -19.58 0.40
CA SER A 155 -10.73 -20.42 -0.57
C SER A 155 -10.85 -21.93 -0.30
N GLN A 156 -11.05 -22.33 0.95
CA GLN A 156 -11.29 -23.72 1.32
C GLN A 156 -12.73 -24.19 1.05
N LEU A 157 -13.68 -23.26 1.13
CA LEU A 157 -15.11 -23.57 1.08
C LEU A 157 -15.75 -23.27 -0.28
N LYS A 158 -15.08 -22.52 -1.13
CA LYS A 158 -15.57 -22.04 -2.44
C LYS A 158 -14.47 -22.15 -3.50
N GLU A 159 -14.84 -22.13 -4.76
CA GLU A 159 -13.91 -21.98 -5.89
C GLU A 159 -13.39 -20.55 -5.98
N PHE A 160 -12.46 -20.21 -5.08
CA PHE A 160 -11.96 -18.85 -4.88
C PHE A 160 -10.49 -18.90 -4.49
N ASN A 161 -9.64 -18.16 -5.21
CA ASN A 161 -8.22 -18.10 -4.96
C ASN A 161 -7.80 -16.66 -4.65
N TYR A 162 -6.78 -16.51 -3.82
CA TYR A 162 -6.29 -15.19 -3.45
C TYR A 162 -4.77 -15.10 -3.39
N VAL A 163 -4.26 -13.90 -3.63
CA VAL A 163 -2.91 -13.49 -3.25
C VAL A 163 -3.02 -12.33 -2.26
N ALA A 164 -2.42 -12.49 -1.08
CA ALA A 164 -2.27 -11.40 -0.12
C ALA A 164 -0.84 -10.85 -0.22
N LEU A 165 -0.73 -9.58 -0.59
CA LEU A 165 0.53 -8.86 -0.71
C LEU A 165 0.76 -8.07 0.58
N ARG A 166 1.64 -8.55 1.46
CA ARG A 166 2.05 -7.87 2.70
C ARG A 166 3.18 -6.92 2.38
N TYR A 167 2.86 -5.69 2.00
CA TYR A 167 3.90 -4.71 1.76
C TYR A 167 4.18 -3.82 2.97
N PHE A 168 5.40 -3.31 2.96
CA PHE A 168 5.94 -2.47 4.01
C PHE A 168 5.57 -1.01 3.72
N ASN A 169 6.49 -0.07 3.75
CA ASN A 169 6.12 1.32 3.55
C ASN A 169 6.13 1.68 2.06
N ALA A 170 4.95 1.86 1.47
CA ALA A 170 4.83 2.37 0.11
C ALA A 170 5.41 3.80 0.02
N ALA A 171 6.25 4.04 -0.99
CA ALA A 171 6.94 5.31 -1.19
C ALA A 171 7.21 5.57 -2.68
N GLY A 172 7.62 6.79 -3.02
CA GLY A 172 7.91 7.17 -4.40
C GLY A 172 6.65 7.49 -5.21
N TYR A 173 6.87 7.96 -6.42
CA TYR A 173 5.81 8.23 -7.40
C TYR A 173 6.27 7.76 -8.77
N ASP A 174 5.35 7.68 -9.73
CA ASP A 174 5.68 7.29 -11.09
C ASP A 174 6.87 8.10 -11.64
N GLN A 175 7.93 7.39 -12.04
CA GLN A 175 9.19 8.02 -12.46
C GLN A 175 9.06 8.76 -13.80
N ASP A 176 8.15 8.29 -14.66
CA ASP A 176 7.88 8.90 -15.97
C ASP A 176 6.95 10.12 -15.86
N GLY A 177 6.34 10.35 -14.68
CA GLY A 177 5.42 11.45 -14.43
C GLY A 177 4.06 11.30 -15.12
N LYS A 178 3.72 10.10 -15.60
CA LYS A 178 2.43 9.80 -16.23
C LYS A 178 1.27 9.85 -15.24
N MET A 179 1.59 9.63 -13.95
CA MET A 179 0.62 9.56 -12.87
C MET A 179 1.14 10.28 -11.64
N LEU A 180 0.36 11.23 -11.12
CA LEU A 180 0.74 11.99 -9.93
C LEU A 180 0.42 11.25 -8.62
N GLY A 181 -0.69 10.52 -8.56
CA GLY A 181 -1.06 9.72 -7.40
C GLY A 181 -1.16 10.51 -6.09
N LEU A 182 -1.70 11.72 -6.14
CA LEU A 182 -1.75 12.64 -5.01
C LEU A 182 -2.54 12.09 -3.83
N GLU A 183 -2.15 12.43 -2.61
CA GLU A 183 -2.85 12.12 -1.37
C GLU A 183 -3.32 13.40 -0.66
N ASN A 184 -4.53 13.35 -0.08
CA ASN A 184 -4.98 14.38 0.85
C ASN A 184 -4.37 14.11 2.23
N ASN A 185 -3.71 15.12 2.83
CA ASN A 185 -3.12 15.03 4.17
C ASN A 185 -2.22 13.79 4.37
N PRO A 186 -1.12 13.64 3.64
CA PRO A 186 -0.25 12.51 3.78
C PRO A 186 0.33 12.45 5.20
N ALA A 187 0.36 11.23 5.78
CA ALA A 187 0.87 10.99 7.13
C ALA A 187 2.15 10.13 7.15
N ASN A 188 2.53 9.58 5.99
CA ASN A 188 3.75 8.78 5.86
C ASN A 188 4.99 9.67 5.83
N LEU A 189 6.14 9.13 6.24
CA LEU A 189 7.38 9.90 6.37
C LEU A 189 7.79 10.62 5.08
N ILE A 190 7.86 9.89 3.95
CA ILE A 190 8.39 10.44 2.68
C ILE A 190 7.58 11.66 2.21
N PRO A 191 6.24 11.61 2.07
CA PRO A 191 5.46 12.79 1.69
C PRO A 191 5.62 13.94 2.69
N VAL A 192 5.63 13.68 4.00
CA VAL A 192 5.78 14.73 5.02
C VAL A 192 7.15 15.43 4.91
N VAL A 193 8.22 14.67 4.66
CA VAL A 193 9.56 15.22 4.39
C VAL A 193 9.56 16.11 3.15
N MET A 194 8.85 15.69 2.09
CA MET A 194 8.72 16.48 0.85
C MET A 194 7.91 17.74 1.05
N GLU A 195 6.83 17.71 1.85
CA GLU A 195 6.09 18.93 2.21
C GLU A 195 6.98 19.95 2.93
N VAL A 196 7.87 19.49 3.81
CA VAL A 196 8.83 20.39 4.49
C VAL A 196 9.83 20.94 3.48
N ALA A 197 10.42 20.11 2.63
CA ALA A 197 11.36 20.54 1.59
C ALA A 197 10.72 21.52 0.59
N ALA A 198 9.43 21.36 0.29
CA ALA A 198 8.66 22.25 -0.59
C ALA A 198 8.16 23.53 0.11
N GLY A 199 8.38 23.68 1.42
CA GLY A 199 7.88 24.84 2.19
C GLY A 199 6.38 24.80 2.52
N LEU A 200 5.71 23.69 2.27
CA LEU A 200 4.28 23.48 2.53
C LEU A 200 4.00 23.12 4.00
N ARG A 201 5.04 22.74 4.74
CA ARG A 201 4.99 22.37 6.16
C ARG A 201 6.19 22.97 6.90
N PRO A 202 6.03 23.46 8.14
CA PRO A 202 7.12 24.13 8.85
C PRO A 202 8.25 23.20 9.28
N ASN A 203 7.93 21.98 9.72
CA ASN A 203 8.91 21.00 10.20
C ASN A 203 8.38 19.58 10.15
N LEU A 204 9.32 18.62 10.20
CA LEU A 204 9.06 17.21 10.43
C LEU A 204 9.21 16.89 11.93
N LEU A 205 8.30 16.07 12.48
CA LEU A 205 8.50 15.45 13.79
C LEU A 205 9.16 14.07 13.60
N VAL A 206 10.37 13.92 14.16
CA VAL A 206 11.12 12.65 14.18
C VAL A 206 10.90 11.99 15.53
N PHE A 207 10.25 10.84 15.55
CA PHE A 207 9.88 10.12 16.77
C PHE A 207 11.00 9.17 17.20
N GLY A 208 11.68 9.52 18.30
CA GLY A 208 12.82 8.79 18.86
C GLY A 208 14.15 9.13 18.19
N ARG A 209 15.18 9.22 19.03
CA ARG A 209 16.59 9.42 18.63
C ARG A 209 17.51 8.48 19.41
N ASP A 210 16.93 7.53 20.09
CA ASP A 210 17.58 6.64 21.04
C ASP A 210 17.30 5.17 20.75
N TYR A 211 16.85 4.84 19.51
CA TYR A 211 16.70 3.46 19.06
C TYR A 211 18.08 2.78 18.94
N ASP A 212 18.09 1.46 19.14
CA ASP A 212 19.26 0.63 18.86
C ASP A 212 19.46 0.44 17.35
N THR A 213 19.90 1.52 16.71
CA THR A 213 20.17 1.65 15.27
C THR A 213 21.40 2.54 15.07
N PRO A 214 22.08 2.51 13.92
CA PRO A 214 23.34 3.24 13.72
C PRO A 214 23.27 4.75 13.98
N ASP A 215 22.13 5.39 13.72
CA ASP A 215 21.92 6.84 13.90
C ASP A 215 20.89 7.18 14.99
N GLY A 216 20.39 6.17 15.70
CA GLY A 216 19.42 6.31 16.77
C GLY A 216 17.99 6.52 16.29
N THR A 217 17.72 6.62 14.96
CA THR A 217 16.37 6.75 14.43
C THR A 217 15.79 5.42 13.95
N GLY A 218 14.47 5.32 13.88
CA GLY A 218 13.80 4.08 13.46
C GLY A 218 14.14 3.68 12.03
N VAL A 219 14.35 2.37 11.79
CA VAL A 219 14.65 1.80 10.47
C VAL A 219 13.40 1.11 9.91
N ARG A 220 13.02 1.46 8.69
CA ARG A 220 11.87 0.88 7.99
C ARG A 220 12.25 0.44 6.60
N ASP A 221 11.50 -0.51 6.07
CA ASP A 221 11.61 -0.96 4.69
C ASP A 221 10.66 -0.12 3.83
N TYR A 222 11.20 0.55 2.82
CA TYR A 222 10.45 1.36 1.88
C TYR A 222 10.44 0.70 0.51
N VAL A 223 9.25 0.57 -0.05
CA VAL A 223 9.05 -0.05 -1.37
C VAL A 223 8.48 0.98 -2.32
N HIS A 224 9.13 1.15 -3.46
CA HIS A 224 8.65 2.08 -4.48
C HIS A 224 7.28 1.64 -5.01
N VAL A 225 6.38 2.60 -5.17
CA VAL A 225 5.01 2.31 -5.61
C VAL A 225 4.95 1.62 -6.98
N THR A 226 5.92 1.88 -7.86
CA THR A 226 6.07 1.17 -9.15
C THR A 226 6.38 -0.32 -8.94
N ASP A 227 7.24 -0.66 -7.98
CA ASP A 227 7.54 -2.05 -7.63
C ASP A 227 6.31 -2.74 -7.02
N LEU A 228 5.54 -2.02 -6.18
CA LEU A 228 4.27 -2.52 -5.66
C LEU A 228 3.25 -2.78 -6.78
N ALA A 229 3.11 -1.84 -7.71
CA ALA A 229 2.22 -2.00 -8.87
C ALA A 229 2.60 -3.24 -9.70
N LYS A 230 3.90 -3.46 -9.93
CA LYS A 230 4.41 -4.69 -10.58
C LYS A 230 4.07 -5.94 -9.78
N GLY A 231 4.12 -5.89 -8.45
CA GLY A 231 3.72 -7.00 -7.56
C GLY A 231 2.26 -7.40 -7.76
N HIS A 232 1.36 -6.43 -7.93
CA HIS A 232 -0.06 -6.69 -8.20
C HIS A 232 -0.28 -7.33 -9.58
N LEU A 233 0.45 -6.86 -10.62
CA LEU A 233 0.43 -7.51 -11.94
C LEU A 233 0.84 -8.98 -11.86
N LEU A 234 1.95 -9.26 -11.22
CA LEU A 234 2.50 -10.62 -11.09
C LEU A 234 1.60 -11.51 -10.22
N ALA A 235 0.94 -10.95 -9.20
CA ALA A 235 -0.06 -11.64 -8.40
C ALA A 235 -1.28 -12.06 -9.24
N ALA A 236 -1.76 -11.19 -10.13
CA ALA A 236 -2.85 -11.51 -11.05
C ALA A 236 -2.46 -12.64 -12.01
N ASP A 237 -1.27 -12.56 -12.60
CA ASP A 237 -0.75 -13.60 -13.50
C ASP A 237 -0.58 -14.95 -12.78
N TYR A 238 -0.10 -14.90 -11.52
CA TYR A 238 0.04 -16.08 -10.67
C TYR A 238 -1.32 -16.77 -10.44
N LEU A 239 -2.35 -16.01 -10.08
CA LEU A 239 -3.69 -16.55 -9.84
C LEU A 239 -4.28 -17.19 -11.10
N LEU A 240 -4.21 -16.50 -12.24
CA LEU A 240 -4.74 -17.01 -13.52
C LEU A 240 -4.02 -18.26 -13.98
N LYS A 241 -2.71 -18.35 -13.74
CA LYS A 241 -1.90 -19.49 -14.18
C LYS A 241 -1.97 -20.68 -13.25
N ASN A 242 -1.93 -20.46 -11.96
CA ASN A 242 -1.69 -21.52 -10.98
C ASN A 242 -2.96 -21.94 -10.23
N HIS A 243 -3.98 -21.06 -10.17
CA HIS A 243 -5.20 -21.29 -9.37
C HIS A 243 -4.89 -21.69 -7.92
N LYS A 244 -3.93 -21.01 -7.29
CA LYS A 244 -3.45 -21.29 -5.94
C LYS A 244 -3.37 -20.02 -5.10
N ASN A 245 -3.59 -20.21 -3.80
CA ASN A 245 -3.42 -19.14 -2.83
C ASN A 245 -1.94 -18.85 -2.57
N LEU A 246 -1.64 -17.59 -2.29
CA LEU A 246 -0.30 -17.16 -1.93
C LEU A 246 -0.37 -15.98 -0.95
N VAL A 247 0.53 -15.97 0.03
CA VAL A 247 0.79 -14.81 0.89
C VAL A 247 2.26 -14.50 0.77
N VAL A 248 2.61 -13.28 0.39
CA VAL A 248 4.02 -12.87 0.20
C VAL A 248 4.29 -11.47 0.70
N ASN A 249 5.50 -11.26 1.17
CA ASN A 249 6.02 -9.95 1.50
C ASN A 249 6.53 -9.23 0.25
N LEU A 250 6.23 -7.94 0.15
CA LEU A 250 6.84 -7.04 -0.80
C LEU A 250 7.62 -5.97 -0.03
N GLY A 251 8.92 -6.14 0.07
CA GLY A 251 9.86 -5.22 0.71
C GLY A 251 11.12 -5.06 -0.12
N SER A 252 11.82 -3.96 0.06
CA SER A 252 13.10 -3.70 -0.62
C SER A 252 14.27 -4.47 0.00
N GLU A 253 14.10 -4.98 1.21
CA GLU A 253 15.13 -5.60 2.06
C GLU A 253 16.26 -4.62 2.47
N ALA A 254 16.21 -3.35 2.02
CA ALA A 254 17.28 -2.37 2.27
C ALA A 254 17.30 -1.83 3.70
N GLY A 255 16.15 -1.54 4.27
CA GLY A 255 16.04 -0.95 5.61
C GLY A 255 16.66 0.45 5.67
N LEU A 256 15.84 1.50 5.58
CA LEU A 256 16.28 2.88 5.61
C LEU A 256 15.90 3.54 6.93
N SER A 257 16.82 4.27 7.56
CA SER A 257 16.54 5.06 8.74
C SER A 257 15.86 6.39 8.38
N VAL A 258 15.18 6.99 9.36
CA VAL A 258 14.60 8.33 9.17
C VAL A 258 15.69 9.35 8.83
N GLN A 259 16.85 9.26 9.47
CA GLN A 259 17.98 10.17 9.24
C GLN A 259 18.53 10.05 7.81
N GLN A 260 18.69 8.82 7.30
CA GLN A 260 19.13 8.60 5.91
C GLN A 260 18.17 9.24 4.91
N ILE A 261 16.85 9.12 5.13
CA ILE A 261 15.85 9.76 4.27
C ILE A 261 15.98 11.28 4.30
N LEU A 262 16.17 11.88 5.49
CA LEU A 262 16.37 13.32 5.62
C LEU A 262 17.62 13.79 4.88
N ASP A 263 18.73 13.12 5.05
CA ASP A 263 20.02 13.50 4.46
C ASP A 263 19.98 13.37 2.94
N THR A 264 19.45 12.26 2.42
CA THR A 264 19.25 12.09 0.96
C THR A 264 18.27 13.14 0.39
N THR A 265 17.22 13.50 1.15
CA THR A 265 16.30 14.56 0.70
C THR A 265 17.01 15.90 0.59
N ARG A 266 17.83 16.29 1.57
CA ARG A 266 18.62 17.53 1.51
C ARG A 266 19.58 17.54 0.33
N GLU A 267 20.27 16.43 0.11
CA GLU A 267 21.21 16.26 -1.01
C GLU A 267 20.53 16.41 -2.37
N ILE A 268 19.43 15.70 -2.60
CA ILE A 268 18.74 15.67 -3.90
C ILE A 268 17.99 16.97 -4.18
N THR A 269 17.32 17.53 -3.16
CA THR A 269 16.47 18.71 -3.36
C THR A 269 17.23 20.03 -3.26
N GLY A 270 18.40 20.02 -2.61
CA GLY A 270 19.12 21.26 -2.24
C GLY A 270 18.34 22.13 -1.24
N LYS A 271 17.34 21.58 -0.53
CA LYS A 271 16.47 22.28 0.40
C LYS A 271 16.77 21.89 1.84
N GLU A 272 16.65 22.87 2.74
CA GLU A 272 16.64 22.58 4.16
C GLU A 272 15.36 21.83 4.56
N VAL A 273 15.53 20.76 5.33
CA VAL A 273 14.42 20.01 5.94
C VAL A 273 14.51 20.18 7.43
N ALA A 274 13.71 21.09 7.97
CA ALA A 274 13.63 21.33 9.40
C ALA A 274 13.05 20.11 10.10
N ALA A 275 13.75 19.55 11.08
CA ALA A 275 13.34 18.37 11.83
C ALA A 275 13.38 18.64 13.34
N GLN A 276 12.31 18.28 14.04
CA GLN A 276 12.22 18.32 15.50
C GLN A 276 12.16 16.89 16.03
N TYR A 277 13.10 16.52 16.87
CA TYR A 277 13.13 15.21 17.53
C TYR A 277 12.23 15.23 18.77
N VAL A 278 11.35 14.24 18.85
CA VAL A 278 10.40 14.06 19.94
C VAL A 278 10.50 12.63 20.50
N GLU A 279 9.79 12.35 21.59
CA GLU A 279 9.77 11.02 22.21
C GLU A 279 9.28 9.93 21.22
N ARG A 280 9.68 8.67 21.45
CA ARG A 280 9.24 7.52 20.66
C ARG A 280 7.72 7.39 20.70
N ARG A 281 7.15 6.93 19.60
CA ARG A 281 5.76 6.45 19.60
C ARG A 281 5.68 5.12 20.33
N PRO A 282 4.71 4.92 21.24
CA PRO A 282 4.49 3.61 21.86
C PRO A 282 4.26 2.52 20.82
N GLY A 283 4.95 1.38 20.96
CA GLY A 283 4.80 0.23 20.07
C GLY A 283 5.50 0.37 18.70
N ASP A 284 6.34 1.38 18.50
CA ASP A 284 7.09 1.56 17.26
C ASP A 284 8.42 0.78 17.35
N PRO A 285 8.65 -0.29 16.55
CA PRO A 285 9.86 -1.09 16.64
C PRO A 285 11.09 -0.30 16.17
N ALA A 286 12.27 -0.60 16.73
CA ALA A 286 13.53 0.00 16.28
C ALA A 286 13.81 -0.28 14.80
N LYS A 287 13.53 -1.50 14.34
CA LYS A 287 13.79 -1.94 12.98
C LYS A 287 12.67 -2.87 12.49
N LEU A 288 12.21 -2.63 11.27
CA LEU A 288 11.24 -3.48 10.58
C LEU A 288 11.64 -3.59 9.10
N VAL A 289 12.19 -4.74 8.72
CA VAL A 289 12.73 -5.02 7.37
C VAL A 289 12.22 -6.37 6.89
N ALA A 290 11.77 -6.42 5.64
CA ALA A 290 11.24 -7.61 5.00
C ALA A 290 12.31 -8.61 4.56
N SER A 291 11.88 -9.87 4.40
CA SER A 291 12.45 -10.77 3.40
C SER A 291 11.43 -10.97 2.27
N SER A 292 11.84 -10.69 1.05
CA SER A 292 11.03 -10.83 -0.17
C SER A 292 11.41 -12.06 -1.01
N LYS A 293 12.15 -12.99 -0.41
CA LYS A 293 12.65 -14.21 -1.08
C LYS A 293 11.52 -15.07 -1.65
N LEU A 294 10.37 -15.12 -0.95
CA LEU A 294 9.22 -15.89 -1.43
C LEU A 294 8.56 -15.19 -2.63
N ALA A 295 8.43 -13.87 -2.62
CA ALA A 295 7.92 -13.11 -3.76
C ALA A 295 8.81 -13.27 -4.99
N LYS A 296 10.13 -13.24 -4.83
CA LYS A 296 11.06 -13.53 -5.91
C LYS A 296 10.88 -14.94 -6.47
N LYS A 297 10.76 -15.94 -5.61
CA LYS A 297 10.61 -17.35 -5.99
C LYS A 297 9.30 -17.63 -6.71
N GLU A 298 8.18 -17.20 -6.13
CA GLU A 298 6.84 -17.59 -6.59
C GLU A 298 6.28 -16.64 -7.66
N LEU A 299 6.60 -15.35 -7.60
CA LEU A 299 6.12 -14.33 -8.52
C LEU A 299 7.19 -13.82 -9.50
N GLY A 300 8.48 -14.10 -9.28
CA GLY A 300 9.56 -13.47 -10.00
C GLY A 300 9.69 -11.96 -9.69
N TRP A 301 9.17 -11.51 -8.53
CA TRP A 301 9.15 -10.11 -8.16
C TRP A 301 10.46 -9.67 -7.49
N GLU A 302 10.94 -8.51 -7.88
CA GLU A 302 12.08 -7.83 -7.26
C GLU A 302 11.79 -6.33 -7.14
N ALA A 303 12.34 -5.70 -6.09
CA ALA A 303 12.26 -4.26 -5.85
C ALA A 303 13.37 -3.54 -6.64
N LEU A 304 13.09 -3.14 -7.88
CA LEU A 304 14.09 -2.56 -8.79
C LEU A 304 14.19 -1.04 -8.68
N HIS A 305 13.16 -0.38 -8.15
CA HIS A 305 13.07 1.09 -8.07
C HIS A 305 13.15 1.60 -6.62
N SER A 306 13.34 0.72 -5.64
CA SER A 306 13.19 1.04 -4.22
C SER A 306 14.47 1.55 -3.54
N SER A 307 15.45 2.10 -4.30
CA SER A 307 16.57 2.83 -3.68
C SER A 307 16.07 4.13 -3.06
N VAL A 308 16.76 4.64 -2.04
CA VAL A 308 16.37 5.90 -1.37
C VAL A 308 16.42 7.07 -2.34
N GLU A 309 17.40 7.09 -3.24
CA GLU A 309 17.56 8.13 -4.28
C GLU A 309 16.39 8.11 -5.25
N SER A 310 15.98 6.92 -5.71
CA SER A 310 14.84 6.75 -6.62
C SER A 310 13.54 7.22 -5.98
N ILE A 311 13.28 6.79 -4.73
CA ILE A 311 12.10 7.18 -3.94
C ILE A 311 12.06 8.71 -3.75
N VAL A 312 13.16 9.30 -3.29
CA VAL A 312 13.25 10.75 -3.03
C VAL A 312 13.10 11.55 -4.32
N THR A 313 13.80 11.15 -5.39
CA THR A 313 13.78 11.87 -6.67
C THR A 313 12.39 11.85 -7.29
N SER A 314 11.73 10.68 -7.34
CA SER A 314 10.40 10.56 -7.93
C SER A 314 9.35 11.36 -7.13
N THR A 315 9.45 11.33 -5.79
CA THR A 315 8.55 12.10 -4.93
C THR A 315 8.78 13.60 -5.07
N TRP A 316 10.05 14.05 -5.11
CA TRP A 316 10.38 15.46 -5.22
C TRP A 316 9.84 16.10 -6.50
N LYS A 317 9.88 15.39 -7.63
CA LYS A 317 9.30 15.89 -8.89
C LYS A 317 7.84 16.31 -8.72
N VAL A 318 7.02 15.51 -8.01
CA VAL A 318 5.61 15.79 -7.79
C VAL A 318 5.42 16.99 -6.85
N TYR A 319 6.14 17.02 -5.72
CA TYR A 319 6.00 18.10 -4.73
C TYR A 319 6.58 19.43 -5.21
N GLN A 320 7.61 19.42 -6.05
CA GLN A 320 8.16 20.61 -6.67
C GLN A 320 7.15 21.30 -7.61
N GLU A 321 6.32 20.55 -8.30
CA GLU A 321 5.25 21.07 -9.14
C GLU A 321 4.12 21.69 -8.32
N GLN A 322 3.75 21.06 -7.20
CA GLN A 322 2.76 21.60 -6.27
C GLN A 322 3.23 22.91 -5.64
N ALA A 323 4.51 23.01 -5.24
CA ALA A 323 5.08 24.22 -4.66
C ALA A 323 5.09 25.44 -5.62
N LYS A 324 5.06 25.20 -6.93
CA LYS A 324 4.96 26.29 -7.94
C LYS A 324 3.54 26.84 -8.10
N GLN A 325 2.53 26.13 -7.61
CA GLN A 325 1.11 26.49 -7.72
C GLN A 325 0.61 27.27 -6.49
N HIS A 326 1.40 27.34 -5.43
CA HIS A 326 1.18 28.11 -4.19
C HIS A 326 2.17 29.25 -4.05
#